data_66c43d65c5130e497d4b9af1bd496bd6
#
_entry.id   66c43d65c5130e497d4b9af1bd496bd6
#
_cell.length_a   1.000
_cell.length_b   1.000
_cell.length_c   1.000
_cell.angle_alpha   90.00
_cell.angle_beta   90.00
_cell.angle_gamma   90.00
#
_symmetry.space_group_name_H-M   'P 1'
#
loop_
_entity.id
_entity.type
_entity.pdbx_description
1 polymer ?
#
loop_
_entity_poly.entity_id
_entity_poly.type
_entity_poly.pdbx_seq_one_letter_code
_entity_poly.pdbx_strand_id
1 'polypeptide(L)'
;LTDSIIYRRANRKGKTESRTVALHPKAKKALSGWINQLAKGSVLTADDYVFPSRKGQGRRPISRVQYHRILKEAIAPNELTGKIGTHSMRKTFADHVYEALGRDIFRLQKAMGHKNINSTVQYLSFKESDIEKAIRGMS
;
A
#
# COMPACT_ATOMS: atom_id res chain seq x y z
N LEU A 1 -2.17 -3.85 18.15
CA LEU A 1 -1.51 -3.79 16.84
C LEU A 1 -0.17 -3.09 16.99
N THR A 2 0.91 -3.67 16.45
CA THR A 2 2.27 -3.08 16.46
C THR A 2 2.39 -1.93 15.45
N ASP A 3 3.50 -1.17 15.53
CA ASP A 3 3.76 -0.05 14.60
C ASP A 3 4.29 -0.49 13.23
N SER A 4 4.34 -1.80 12.99
CA SER A 4 4.85 -2.36 11.74
C SER A 4 4.14 -3.65 11.37
N ILE A 5 4.19 -3.98 10.07
CA ILE A 5 3.73 -5.25 9.51
C ILE A 5 4.93 -6.03 9.01
N ILE A 6 4.96 -7.32 9.32
CA ILE A 6 5.96 -8.26 8.82
C ILE A 6 5.38 -9.04 7.64
N TYR A 7 5.92 -8.81 6.47
CA TYR A 7 5.65 -9.64 5.29
C TYR A 7 6.56 -10.85 5.32
N ARG A 8 6.03 -12.00 5.72
CA ARG A 8 6.81 -13.25 5.79
C ARG A 8 7.32 -13.65 4.40
N ARG A 9 8.51 -14.23 4.34
CA ARG A 9 9.16 -14.75 3.12
C ARG A 9 8.20 -15.57 2.24
N ALA A 10 7.41 -16.47 2.83
CA ALA A 10 6.45 -17.30 2.11
C ALA A 10 5.41 -16.52 1.30
N ASN A 11 5.06 -15.30 1.72
CA ASN A 11 4.03 -14.46 1.10
C ASN A 11 4.61 -13.43 0.12
N ARG A 12 5.91 -13.49 -0.18
CA ARG A 12 6.58 -12.54 -1.09
C ARG A 12 6.94 -13.20 -2.41
N LYS A 13 6.74 -12.45 -3.51
CA LYS A 13 7.23 -12.84 -4.82
C LYS A 13 8.77 -12.93 -4.77
N GLY A 14 9.33 -14.07 -5.18
CA GLY A 14 10.77 -14.34 -5.14
C GLY A 14 11.28 -14.91 -3.81
N LYS A 15 10.45 -15.01 -2.76
CA LYS A 15 10.70 -15.74 -1.49
C LYS A 15 12.13 -15.57 -0.91
N THR A 16 12.71 -14.37 -1.04
CA THR A 16 14.10 -14.16 -0.61
C THR A 16 14.21 -13.93 0.89
N GLU A 17 13.45 -12.95 1.42
CA GLU A 17 13.54 -12.53 2.83
C GLU A 17 12.18 -12.04 3.35
N SER A 18 12.00 -12.07 4.67
CA SER A 18 10.89 -11.36 5.31
C SER A 18 11.17 -9.86 5.31
N ARG A 19 10.12 -9.06 5.27
CA ARG A 19 10.25 -7.61 5.27
C ARG A 19 9.33 -6.98 6.31
N THR A 20 9.88 -6.13 7.14
CA THR A 20 9.14 -5.27 8.05
C THR A 20 8.87 -3.93 7.40
N VAL A 21 7.63 -3.47 7.47
CA VAL A 21 7.18 -2.18 6.94
C VAL A 21 6.48 -1.41 8.05
N ALA A 22 6.90 -0.18 8.31
CA ALA A 22 6.25 0.71 9.25
C ALA A 22 4.81 1.02 8.80
N LEU A 23 3.89 1.08 9.76
CA LEU A 23 2.52 1.51 9.54
C LEU A 23 2.39 3.01 9.73
N HIS A 24 1.79 3.68 8.76
CA HIS A 24 1.36 5.06 8.95
C HIS A 24 0.30 5.12 10.07
N PRO A 25 0.32 6.13 10.98
CA PRO A 25 -0.63 6.21 12.12
C PRO A 25 -2.09 6.10 11.72
N LYS A 26 -2.52 6.72 10.61
CA LYS A 26 -3.89 6.60 10.08
C LYS A 26 -4.23 5.16 9.68
N ALA A 27 -3.28 4.43 9.06
CA ALA A 27 -3.47 3.03 8.69
C ALA A 27 -3.55 2.13 9.93
N LYS A 28 -2.70 2.38 10.92
CA LYS A 28 -2.74 1.68 12.21
C LYS A 28 -4.09 1.87 12.89
N LYS A 29 -4.61 3.12 12.97
CA LYS A 29 -5.92 3.42 13.56
C LYS A 29 -7.06 2.70 12.83
N ALA A 30 -7.07 2.73 11.50
CA ALA A 30 -8.09 2.06 10.69
C ALA A 30 -8.05 0.53 10.86
N LEU A 31 -6.86 -0.07 10.84
CA LEU A 31 -6.68 -1.51 11.07
C LEU A 31 -7.08 -1.93 12.49
N SER A 32 -6.73 -1.14 13.51
CA SER A 32 -7.15 -1.41 14.89
C SER A 32 -8.67 -1.39 15.04
N GLY A 33 -9.33 -0.39 14.46
CA GLY A 33 -10.80 -0.32 14.44
C GLY A 33 -11.44 -1.53 13.76
N TRP A 34 -10.89 -1.95 12.63
CA TRP A 34 -11.35 -3.12 11.90
C TRP A 34 -11.16 -4.43 12.70
N ILE A 35 -9.97 -4.63 13.29
CA ILE A 35 -9.67 -5.81 14.11
C ILE A 35 -10.61 -5.87 15.32
N ASN A 36 -10.83 -4.73 16.01
CA ASN A 36 -11.78 -4.67 17.12
C ASN A 36 -13.22 -5.01 16.69
N GLN A 37 -13.60 -4.63 15.47
CA GLN A 37 -14.91 -4.99 14.92
C GLN A 37 -15.02 -6.49 14.64
N LEU A 38 -13.96 -7.12 14.11
CA LEU A 38 -13.90 -8.57 13.91
C LEU A 38 -13.98 -9.32 15.25
N ALA A 39 -13.30 -8.81 16.28
CA ALA A 39 -13.27 -9.42 17.60
C ALA A 39 -14.62 -9.39 18.35
N LYS A 40 -15.58 -8.55 17.95
CA LYS A 40 -16.93 -8.53 18.57
C LYS A 40 -17.73 -9.83 18.40
N GLY A 41 -17.38 -10.63 17.39
CA GLY A 41 -18.09 -11.89 17.08
C GLY A 41 -17.35 -13.17 17.46
N SER A 42 -16.05 -13.08 17.79
CA SER A 42 -15.21 -14.24 18.09
C SER A 42 -13.87 -13.84 18.69
N VAL A 43 -13.24 -14.78 19.39
CA VAL A 43 -11.86 -14.62 19.85
C VAL A 43 -10.94 -14.77 18.64
N LEU A 44 -10.18 -13.71 18.32
CA LEU A 44 -9.20 -13.73 17.25
C LEU A 44 -7.89 -14.36 17.71
N THR A 45 -7.32 -15.17 16.85
CA THR A 45 -6.00 -15.79 17.02
C THR A 45 -4.97 -15.19 16.07
N ALA A 46 -3.69 -15.53 16.25
CA ALA A 46 -2.62 -15.07 15.37
C ALA A 46 -2.71 -15.66 13.94
N ASP A 47 -3.49 -16.72 13.74
CA ASP A 47 -3.64 -17.41 12.45
C ASP A 47 -4.88 -16.92 11.67
N ASP A 48 -5.71 -16.06 12.27
CA ASP A 48 -6.89 -15.53 11.61
C ASP A 48 -6.53 -14.50 10.53
N TYR A 49 -7.30 -14.52 9.44
CA TYR A 49 -7.13 -13.56 8.37
C TYR A 49 -7.63 -12.17 8.77
N VAL A 50 -6.79 -11.16 8.57
CA VAL A 50 -7.18 -9.75 8.81
C VAL A 50 -8.36 -9.34 7.93
N PHE A 51 -8.46 -9.91 6.72
CA PHE A 51 -9.58 -9.68 5.81
C PHE A 51 -10.21 -11.03 5.45
N PRO A 52 -11.09 -11.57 6.32
CA PRO A 52 -11.72 -12.87 6.09
C PRO A 52 -12.80 -12.78 5.01
N SER A 53 -12.93 -13.85 4.23
CA SER A 53 -14.00 -13.99 3.24
C SER A 53 -15.29 -14.51 3.86
N ARG A 54 -16.43 -13.87 3.58
CA ARG A 54 -17.75 -14.34 4.00
C ARG A 54 -18.09 -15.71 3.42
N LYS A 55 -17.69 -16.02 2.18
CA LYS A 55 -17.94 -17.33 1.52
C LYS A 55 -17.18 -18.51 2.13
N GLY A 56 -16.19 -18.28 2.97
CA GLY A 56 -15.39 -19.32 3.62
C GLY A 56 -15.56 -19.36 5.13
N GLN A 57 -16.66 -18.83 5.67
CA GLN A 57 -16.89 -18.74 7.12
C GLN A 57 -15.67 -18.17 7.89
N GLY A 58 -14.97 -17.20 7.28
CA GLY A 58 -13.75 -16.63 7.84
C GLY A 58 -12.45 -17.43 7.62
N ARG A 59 -12.53 -18.68 7.16
CA ARG A 59 -11.37 -19.59 7.00
C ARG A 59 -10.51 -19.29 5.76
N ARG A 60 -10.86 -18.31 4.96
CA ARG A 60 -10.12 -17.90 3.75
C ARG A 60 -10.06 -16.38 3.67
N PRO A 61 -8.99 -15.80 3.09
CA PRO A 61 -8.94 -14.37 2.87
C PRO A 61 -9.90 -13.96 1.74
N ILE A 62 -10.23 -12.68 1.67
CA ILE A 62 -10.96 -12.13 0.52
C ILE A 62 -10.18 -12.36 -0.78
N SER A 63 -10.91 -12.62 -1.86
CA SER A 63 -10.32 -12.76 -3.20
C SER A 63 -9.94 -11.40 -3.79
N ARG A 64 -9.06 -11.39 -4.81
CA ARG A 64 -8.73 -10.17 -5.57
C ARG A 64 -9.97 -9.50 -6.17
N VAL A 65 -10.92 -10.30 -6.66
CA VAL A 65 -12.19 -9.80 -7.23
C VAL A 65 -13.00 -9.08 -6.15
N GLN A 66 -13.12 -9.67 -4.97
CA GLN A 66 -13.84 -9.05 -3.86
C GLN A 66 -13.15 -7.78 -3.38
N TYR A 67 -11.81 -7.78 -3.27
CA TYR A 67 -11.05 -6.58 -2.97
C TYR A 67 -11.33 -5.44 -3.96
N HIS A 68 -11.33 -5.73 -5.28
CA HIS A 68 -11.64 -4.72 -6.29
C HIS A 68 -13.06 -4.18 -6.21
N ARG A 69 -14.05 -5.02 -5.83
CA ARG A 69 -15.41 -4.56 -5.59
C ARG A 69 -15.48 -3.59 -4.42
N ILE A 70 -14.90 -3.97 -3.27
CA ILE A 70 -14.82 -3.11 -2.09
C ILE A 70 -14.14 -1.77 -2.41
N LEU A 71 -13.04 -1.82 -3.16
CA LEU A 71 -12.33 -0.61 -3.56
C LEU A 71 -13.20 0.29 -4.45
N LYS A 72 -13.92 -0.27 -5.42
CA LYS A 72 -14.85 0.49 -6.27
C LYS A 72 -15.98 1.12 -5.47
N GLU A 73 -16.58 0.37 -4.55
CA GLU A 73 -17.65 0.85 -3.66
C GLU A 73 -17.15 2.00 -2.76
N ALA A 74 -15.93 1.90 -2.24
CA ALA A 74 -15.33 2.95 -1.41
C ALA A 74 -14.96 4.22 -2.20
N ILE A 75 -14.69 4.11 -3.50
CA ILE A 75 -14.29 5.23 -4.35
C ILE A 75 -15.51 5.95 -4.94
N ALA A 76 -16.58 5.23 -5.24
CA ALA A 76 -17.77 5.76 -5.91
C ALA A 76 -18.34 7.05 -5.29
N PRO A 77 -18.45 7.20 -3.95
CA PRO A 77 -18.98 8.41 -3.34
C PRO A 77 -18.06 9.63 -3.44
N ASN A 78 -16.79 9.44 -3.83
CA ASN A 78 -15.77 10.50 -3.82
C ASN A 78 -15.52 11.13 -5.19
N GLU A 79 -16.35 10.85 -6.20
CA GLU A 79 -16.26 11.38 -7.57
C GLU A 79 -14.86 11.25 -8.20
N LEU A 80 -14.07 10.29 -7.75
CA LEU A 80 -12.73 10.06 -8.27
C LEU A 80 -12.82 9.46 -9.69
N THR A 81 -12.31 10.19 -10.67
CA THR A 81 -12.27 9.77 -12.06
C THR A 81 -11.07 8.90 -12.38
N GLY A 82 -11.22 8.00 -13.37
CA GLY A 82 -10.15 7.16 -13.89
C GLY A 82 -10.15 5.71 -13.38
N LYS A 83 -9.19 4.93 -13.87
CA LYS A 83 -9.01 3.52 -13.48
C LYS A 83 -8.25 3.42 -12.16
N ILE A 84 -8.97 3.41 -11.06
CA ILE A 84 -8.36 3.29 -9.73
C ILE A 84 -8.23 1.83 -9.33
N GLY A 85 -7.03 1.44 -8.93
CA GLY A 85 -6.70 0.08 -8.51
C GLY A 85 -5.48 0.03 -7.60
N THR A 86 -4.95 -1.17 -7.37
CA THR A 86 -3.76 -1.37 -6.54
C THR A 86 -2.53 -0.60 -7.02
N HIS A 87 -2.38 -0.46 -8.35
CA HIS A 87 -1.30 0.32 -8.94
C HIS A 87 -1.44 1.82 -8.68
N SER A 88 -2.65 2.37 -8.77
CA SER A 88 -2.89 3.79 -8.47
C SER A 88 -2.57 4.10 -7.02
N MET A 89 -3.04 3.26 -6.07
CA MET A 89 -2.74 3.43 -4.66
C MET A 89 -1.23 3.33 -4.38
N ARG A 90 -0.54 2.41 -5.07
CA ARG A 90 0.91 2.26 -4.93
C ARG A 90 1.67 3.47 -5.51
N LYS A 91 1.17 4.05 -6.61
CA LYS A 91 1.71 5.27 -7.20
C LYS A 91 1.55 6.45 -6.25
N THR A 92 0.36 6.69 -5.73
CA THR A 92 0.10 7.73 -4.73
C THR A 92 1.00 7.57 -3.49
N PHE A 93 1.18 6.33 -3.00
CA PHE A 93 2.11 6.08 -1.90
C PHE A 93 3.55 6.43 -2.27
N ALA A 94 4.00 6.06 -3.48
CA ALA A 94 5.36 6.37 -3.95
C ALA A 94 5.59 7.89 -4.04
N ASP A 95 4.64 8.64 -4.60
CA ASP A 95 4.71 10.09 -4.72
C ASP A 95 4.83 10.77 -3.34
N HIS A 96 3.96 10.40 -2.39
CA HIS A 96 4.00 10.95 -1.03
C HIS A 96 5.31 10.62 -0.29
N VAL A 97 5.79 9.38 -0.41
CA VAL A 97 7.05 8.96 0.24
C VAL A 97 8.24 9.64 -0.43
N TYR A 98 8.22 9.83 -1.74
CA TYR A 98 9.26 10.52 -2.49
C TYR A 98 9.43 11.96 -2.00
N GLU A 99 8.33 12.71 -1.92
CA GLU A 99 8.34 14.08 -1.38
C GLU A 99 8.83 14.10 0.09
N ALA A 100 8.31 13.22 0.94
CA ALA A 100 8.71 13.13 2.34
C ALA A 100 10.19 12.77 2.55
N LEU A 101 10.81 12.10 1.60
CA LEU A 101 12.23 11.74 1.60
C LEU A 101 13.13 12.79 0.92
N GLY A 102 12.61 13.98 0.63
CA GLY A 102 13.37 15.04 -0.06
C GLY A 102 13.70 14.68 -1.51
N ARG A 103 12.83 13.91 -2.15
CA ARG A 103 12.97 13.46 -3.55
C ARG A 103 14.15 12.52 -3.80
N ASP A 104 14.58 11.80 -2.77
CA ASP A 104 15.63 10.79 -2.88
C ASP A 104 15.07 9.48 -3.44
N ILE A 105 15.41 9.18 -4.70
CA ILE A 105 14.92 7.99 -5.40
C ILE A 105 15.49 6.68 -4.84
N PHE A 106 16.71 6.69 -4.30
CA PHE A 106 17.32 5.49 -3.71
C PHE A 106 16.65 5.11 -2.40
N ARG A 107 16.33 6.11 -1.56
CA ARG A 107 15.56 5.90 -0.35
C ARG A 107 14.14 5.44 -0.68
N LEU A 108 13.51 6.00 -1.72
CA LEU A 108 12.22 5.54 -2.20
C LEU A 108 12.29 4.08 -2.69
N GLN A 109 13.30 3.72 -3.47
CA GLN A 109 13.51 2.34 -3.91
C GLN A 109 13.53 1.36 -2.72
N LYS A 110 14.27 1.70 -1.68
CA LYS A 110 14.33 0.93 -0.43
C LYS A 110 12.96 0.87 0.27
N ALA A 111 12.28 2.01 0.39
CA ALA A 111 10.93 2.09 0.96
C ALA A 111 9.90 1.26 0.19
N MET A 112 9.98 1.24 -1.13
CA MET A 112 9.11 0.42 -2.01
C MET A 112 9.51 -1.06 -2.02
N GLY A 113 10.74 -1.38 -1.61
CA GLY A 113 11.31 -2.74 -1.65
C GLY A 113 11.57 -3.25 -3.05
N HIS A 114 11.93 -2.36 -3.96
CA HIS A 114 12.28 -2.72 -5.33
C HIS A 114 13.76 -3.10 -5.42
N LYS A 115 14.05 -4.19 -6.12
CA LYS A 115 15.43 -4.62 -6.40
C LYS A 115 16.09 -3.76 -7.48
N ASN A 116 15.30 -3.28 -8.45
CA ASN A 116 15.76 -2.48 -9.58
C ASN A 116 15.17 -1.06 -9.48
N ILE A 117 16.01 -0.06 -9.67
CA ILE A 117 15.64 1.36 -9.64
C ILE A 117 14.59 1.71 -10.71
N ASN A 118 14.67 1.10 -11.89
CA ASN A 118 13.71 1.32 -12.97
C ASN A 118 12.27 0.98 -12.54
N SER A 119 12.12 -0.05 -11.67
CA SER A 119 10.82 -0.36 -11.08
C SER A 119 10.30 0.74 -10.17
N THR A 120 11.15 1.59 -9.62
CA THR A 120 10.76 2.73 -8.78
C THR A 120 10.41 3.93 -9.65
N VAL A 121 11.22 4.21 -10.66
CA VAL A 121 10.99 5.32 -11.62
C VAL A 121 9.60 5.24 -12.25
N GLN A 122 9.13 4.05 -12.61
CA GLN A 122 7.80 3.84 -13.21
C GLN A 122 6.62 4.28 -12.31
N TYR A 123 6.85 4.41 -11.01
CA TYR A 123 5.83 4.89 -10.06
C TYR A 123 5.86 6.40 -9.84
N LEU A 124 6.90 7.08 -10.28
CA LEU A 124 7.01 8.53 -10.16
C LEU A 124 6.40 9.22 -11.38
N SER A 125 5.64 10.28 -11.09
CA SER A 125 5.07 11.14 -12.13
C SER A 125 6.01 12.32 -12.34
N PHE A 126 7.01 12.15 -13.22
CA PHE A 126 7.82 13.28 -13.66
C PHE A 126 7.00 14.14 -14.64
N LYS A 127 6.89 15.42 -14.36
CA LYS A 127 6.31 16.40 -15.28
C LYS A 127 7.45 17.09 -16.02
N GLU A 128 7.35 17.12 -17.33
CA GLU A 128 8.34 17.78 -18.19
C GLU A 128 8.51 19.27 -17.81
N SER A 129 7.39 19.89 -17.39
CA SER A 129 7.40 21.26 -16.86
C SER A 129 8.29 21.46 -15.61
N ASP A 130 8.53 20.44 -14.82
CA ASP A 130 9.38 20.53 -13.63
C ASP A 130 10.86 20.52 -14.03
N ILE A 131 11.20 19.80 -15.09
CA ILE A 131 12.54 19.79 -15.71
C ILE A 131 12.83 21.16 -16.31
N GLU A 132 11.90 21.71 -17.10
CA GLU A 132 12.04 23.04 -17.68
C GLU A 132 12.21 24.13 -16.61
N LYS A 133 11.43 24.10 -15.55
CA LYS A 133 11.57 25.04 -14.43
C LYS A 133 12.92 24.95 -13.74
N ALA A 134 13.40 23.71 -13.53
CA ALA A 134 14.71 23.48 -12.92
C ALA A 134 15.82 24.05 -13.79
N ILE A 135 15.79 23.83 -15.12
CA ILE A 135 16.78 24.36 -16.06
C ILE A 135 16.74 25.89 -16.09
N ARG A 136 15.56 26.51 -16.14
CA ARG A 136 15.40 27.97 -16.14
C ARG A 136 15.78 28.64 -14.81
N GLY A 137 15.77 27.90 -13.70
CA GLY A 137 16.16 28.38 -12.38
C GLY A 137 17.66 28.19 -12.06
N MET A 138 18.44 27.62 -12.96
CA MET A 138 19.90 27.50 -12.82
C MET A 138 20.51 28.87 -13.20
N SER A 139 20.97 29.60 -12.19
CA SER A 139 21.75 30.84 -12.30
C SER A 139 23.24 30.56 -12.19
#